data_58a615d10487654f0909699f6211d57c
#
_entry.id   58a615d10487654f0909699f6211d57c
#
_cell.length_a   1.000
_cell.length_b   1.000
_cell.length_c   1.000
_cell.angle_alpha   90.00
_cell.angle_beta   90.00
_cell.angle_gamma   90.00
#
_symmetry.space_group_name_H-M   'P 1'
#
loop_
_entity.id
_entity.type
_entity.pdbx_description
1 polymer ?
#
loop_
_entity_poly.entity_id
_entity_poly.type
_entity_poly.pdbx_seq_one_letter_code
_entity_poly.pdbx_strand_id
1 'polypeptide(L)'
;MSKQTDRLCAALTQQMTRSAKGNLPMGPELGVIGPRLSLIPDSLRKPIPKGSYLVDLILTHPDYNVFVTTHTHDQGIHGGHQGGSGAHFHDGGDHTHRVPDVFRGLQEGDRVLLIWCGNEPVVVAIVVES
;
A
#
# COMPACT_ATOMS: atom_id res chain seq x y z
N MET A 1 -21.81 38.63 -30.97
CA MET A 1 -22.18 37.22 -30.78
C MET A 1 -23.68 37.14 -30.53
N SER A 2 -24.34 36.17 -31.08
CA SER A 2 -25.77 36.02 -30.86
C SER A 2 -26.04 35.46 -29.44
N LYS A 3 -27.14 35.90 -28.83
CA LYS A 3 -27.60 35.38 -27.53
C LYS A 3 -27.78 33.85 -27.52
N GLN A 4 -27.95 33.23 -28.68
CA GLN A 4 -28.07 31.79 -28.85
C GLN A 4 -26.70 31.08 -28.66
N THR A 5 -25.63 31.64 -29.17
CA THR A 5 -24.27 31.12 -29.01
C THR A 5 -23.85 31.15 -27.55
N ASP A 6 -24.17 32.25 -26.85
CA ASP A 6 -23.84 32.40 -25.42
C ASP A 6 -24.59 31.38 -24.56
N ARG A 7 -25.85 31.12 -24.88
CA ARG A 7 -26.67 30.09 -24.20
C ARG A 7 -26.12 28.69 -24.43
N LEU A 8 -25.70 28.38 -25.66
CA LEU A 8 -25.10 27.08 -25.98
C LEU A 8 -23.79 26.87 -25.25
N CYS A 9 -22.91 27.87 -25.25
CA CYS A 9 -21.66 27.82 -24.51
C CYS A 9 -21.87 27.62 -23.01
N ALA A 10 -22.83 28.33 -22.42
CA ALA A 10 -23.16 28.19 -21.01
C ALA A 10 -23.71 26.77 -20.69
N ALA A 11 -24.59 26.25 -21.56
CA ALA A 11 -25.14 24.89 -21.40
C ALA A 11 -24.06 23.81 -21.51
N LEU A 12 -23.14 23.92 -22.48
CA LEU A 12 -22.01 23.01 -22.64
C LEU A 12 -21.06 23.06 -21.44
N THR A 13 -20.70 24.25 -20.97
CA THR A 13 -19.86 24.42 -19.79
C THR A 13 -20.50 23.81 -18.56
N GLN A 14 -21.81 24.00 -18.36
CA GLN A 14 -22.55 23.43 -17.24
C GLN A 14 -22.58 21.89 -17.32
N GLN A 15 -22.78 21.33 -18.51
CA GLN A 15 -22.79 19.88 -18.70
C GLN A 15 -21.41 19.28 -18.47
N MET A 16 -20.35 19.90 -18.97
CA MET A 16 -18.96 19.47 -18.73
C MET A 16 -18.62 19.51 -17.24
N THR A 17 -19.02 20.55 -16.52
CA THR A 17 -18.81 20.67 -15.07
C THR A 17 -19.58 19.61 -14.30
N ARG A 18 -20.82 19.30 -14.66
CA ARG A 18 -21.61 18.23 -14.05
C ARG A 18 -21.02 16.87 -14.34
N SER A 19 -20.58 16.60 -15.57
CA SER A 19 -19.92 15.34 -15.93
C SER A 19 -18.61 15.16 -15.16
N ALA A 20 -17.80 16.20 -15.05
CA ALA A 20 -16.57 16.16 -14.26
C ALA A 20 -16.83 15.90 -12.77
N LYS A 21 -17.82 16.58 -12.17
CA LYS A 21 -18.17 16.40 -10.76
C LYS A 21 -18.88 15.07 -10.47
N GLY A 22 -19.66 14.55 -11.42
CA GLY A 22 -20.40 13.30 -11.23
C GLY A 22 -19.60 12.03 -11.51
N ASN A 23 -18.51 12.13 -12.29
CA ASN A 23 -17.74 10.99 -12.78
C ASN A 23 -16.36 10.84 -12.13
N LEU A 24 -15.87 11.86 -11.41
CA LEU A 24 -14.60 11.81 -10.71
C LEU A 24 -14.85 11.67 -9.21
N PRO A 25 -14.57 10.49 -8.65
CA PRO A 25 -14.55 10.35 -7.21
C PRO A 25 -13.46 11.29 -6.66
N MET A 26 -13.84 12.11 -5.69
CA MET A 26 -12.94 13.09 -5.07
C MET A 26 -12.70 12.71 -3.62
N GLY A 27 -11.43 12.60 -3.24
CA GLY A 27 -11.00 12.33 -1.89
C GLY A 27 -10.80 10.87 -1.56
N PRO A 28 -10.81 10.52 -0.26
CA PRO A 28 -10.61 9.14 0.19
C PRO A 28 -11.86 8.29 0.00
N GLU A 29 -11.65 7.05 -0.38
CA GLU A 29 -12.70 6.03 -0.42
C GLU A 29 -12.13 4.64 -0.16
N LEU A 30 -13.00 3.67 0.00
CA LEU A 30 -12.61 2.27 0.09
C LEU A 30 -12.69 1.59 -1.27
N GLY A 31 -11.92 0.52 -1.41
CA GLY A 31 -11.93 -0.35 -2.58
C GLY A 31 -11.55 -1.77 -2.19
N VAL A 32 -11.50 -2.63 -3.18
CA VAL A 32 -11.10 -4.03 -3.02
C VAL A 32 -10.02 -4.35 -4.05
N ILE A 33 -9.04 -5.14 -3.65
CA ILE A 33 -8.09 -5.73 -4.58
C ILE A 33 -8.73 -6.96 -5.22
N GLY A 34 -8.93 -6.88 -6.50
CA GLY A 34 -9.51 -7.94 -7.31
C GLY A 34 -8.48 -8.85 -7.95
N PRO A 35 -8.91 -9.68 -8.92
CA PRO A 35 -8.04 -10.59 -9.64
C PRO A 35 -6.84 -9.88 -10.29
N ARG A 36 -5.70 -10.55 -10.30
CA ARG A 36 -4.43 -10.03 -10.85
C ARG A 36 -3.99 -8.71 -10.23
N LEU A 37 -4.34 -8.50 -8.94
CA LEU A 37 -4.07 -7.25 -8.22
C LEU A 37 -4.67 -6.02 -8.91
N SER A 38 -5.84 -6.14 -9.51
CA SER A 38 -6.62 -5.00 -9.97
C SER A 38 -7.21 -4.25 -8.77
N LEU A 39 -7.35 -2.95 -8.89
CA LEU A 39 -8.02 -2.12 -7.89
C LEU A 39 -9.47 -1.88 -8.31
N ILE A 40 -10.42 -2.18 -7.45
CA ILE A 40 -11.84 -1.93 -7.68
C ILE A 40 -12.33 -0.91 -6.65
N PRO A 41 -12.34 0.38 -6.98
CA PRO A 41 -12.90 1.40 -6.11
C PRO A 41 -14.41 1.21 -5.92
N ASP A 42 -14.91 1.46 -4.72
CA ASP A 42 -16.35 1.30 -4.44
C ASP A 42 -17.22 2.22 -5.32
N SER A 43 -16.71 3.43 -5.63
CA SER A 43 -17.42 4.39 -6.46
C SER A 43 -17.54 3.99 -7.93
N LEU A 44 -16.52 3.35 -8.48
CA LEU A 44 -16.47 3.01 -9.90
C LEU A 44 -16.95 1.59 -10.19
N ARG A 45 -16.78 0.67 -9.26
CA ARG A 45 -17.10 -0.77 -9.42
C ARG A 45 -16.48 -1.40 -10.68
N LYS A 46 -15.48 -0.74 -11.23
CA LYS A 46 -14.76 -1.16 -12.44
C LYS A 46 -13.30 -1.40 -12.07
N PRO A 47 -12.73 -2.55 -12.47
CA PRO A 47 -11.35 -2.87 -12.14
C PRO A 47 -10.36 -1.95 -12.87
N ILE A 48 -9.42 -1.42 -12.12
CA ILE A 48 -8.26 -0.67 -12.63
C ILE A 48 -7.09 -1.64 -12.62
N PRO A 49 -6.45 -1.92 -13.75
CA PRO A 49 -5.38 -2.91 -13.83
C PRO A 49 -4.17 -2.54 -12.94
N LYS A 50 -3.46 -3.55 -12.47
CA LYS A 50 -2.15 -3.35 -11.83
C LYS A 50 -1.25 -2.54 -12.77
N GLY A 51 -0.57 -1.54 -12.21
CA GLY A 51 0.28 -0.61 -12.98
C GLY A 51 -0.45 0.64 -13.46
N SER A 52 -1.77 0.68 -13.36
CA SER A 52 -2.59 1.86 -13.66
C SER A 52 -3.09 2.59 -12.42
N TYR A 53 -2.57 2.28 -11.27
CA TYR A 53 -2.80 2.97 -10.00
C TYR A 53 -1.51 2.99 -9.17
N LEU A 54 -1.40 3.94 -8.26
CA LEU A 54 -0.26 4.06 -7.35
C LEU A 54 -0.52 3.27 -6.06
N VAL A 55 0.55 2.81 -5.46
CA VAL A 55 0.52 2.05 -4.20
C VAL A 55 1.64 2.54 -3.31
N ASP A 56 1.40 2.64 -2.01
CA ASP A 56 2.47 2.85 -1.05
C ASP A 56 3.54 1.77 -1.21
N LEU A 57 4.80 2.18 -1.21
CA LEU A 57 5.95 1.27 -1.43
C LEU A 57 5.91 0.06 -0.49
N ILE A 58 5.48 0.25 0.75
CA ILE A 58 5.36 -0.81 1.75
C ILE A 58 4.41 -1.93 1.28
N LEU A 59 3.35 -1.59 0.56
CA LEU A 59 2.35 -2.54 0.07
C LEU A 59 2.73 -3.25 -1.24
N THR A 60 3.87 -2.90 -1.83
CA THR A 60 4.32 -3.51 -3.09
C THR A 60 5.08 -4.82 -2.91
N HIS A 61 5.57 -5.08 -1.72
CA HIS A 61 6.38 -6.26 -1.44
C HIS A 61 5.51 -7.47 -1.12
N PRO A 62 5.51 -8.51 -1.94
CA PRO A 62 4.71 -9.71 -1.70
C PRO A 62 5.24 -10.53 -0.53
N ASP A 63 6.51 -10.37 -0.19
CA ASP A 63 7.18 -11.11 0.87
C ASP A 63 8.25 -10.26 1.57
N TYR A 64 7.92 -9.78 2.76
CA TYR A 64 8.87 -9.08 3.62
C TYR A 64 9.98 -9.97 4.18
N ASN A 65 9.83 -11.29 4.07
CA ASN A 65 10.88 -12.22 4.48
C ASN A 65 12.16 -12.06 3.62
N VAL A 66 12.06 -11.42 2.48
CA VAL A 66 13.24 -11.09 1.64
C VAL A 66 14.18 -10.07 2.33
N PHE A 67 13.66 -9.30 3.27
CA PHE A 67 14.45 -8.33 4.02
C PHE A 67 15.01 -8.87 5.34
N VAL A 68 14.97 -10.17 5.51
CA VAL A 68 15.59 -10.81 6.66
C VAL A 68 17.10 -10.66 6.55
N THR A 69 17.67 -9.84 7.41
CA THR A 69 19.13 -9.73 7.52
C THR A 69 19.62 -10.81 8.46
N THR A 70 20.37 -11.75 7.91
CA THR A 70 21.22 -12.61 8.72
C THR A 70 22.41 -11.77 9.17
N HIS A 71 22.62 -11.67 10.46
CA HIS A 71 23.80 -11.00 11.00
C HIS A 71 24.44 -11.88 12.07
N THR A 72 25.74 -11.79 12.10
CA THR A 72 26.55 -12.50 13.10
C THR A 72 26.88 -11.51 14.21
N HIS A 73 26.58 -11.87 15.42
CA HIS A 73 27.15 -11.16 16.56
C HIS A 73 28.58 -11.64 16.74
N ASP A 74 29.51 -10.74 16.46
CA ASP A 74 30.90 -10.99 16.85
C ASP A 74 30.92 -11.06 18.38
N GLN A 75 31.11 -12.26 18.91
CA GLN A 75 31.29 -12.44 20.32
C GLN A 75 32.63 -11.80 20.67
N GLY A 76 32.55 -10.55 21.11
CA GLY A 76 33.68 -10.00 21.83
C GLY A 76 34.07 -11.02 22.90
N ILE A 77 35.30 -11.54 22.82
CA ILE A 77 35.88 -12.39 23.85
C ILE A 77 35.84 -11.56 25.13
N HIS A 78 34.78 -11.70 25.90
CA HIS A 78 34.79 -11.20 27.27
C HIS A 78 35.79 -12.07 28.00
N GLY A 79 36.94 -11.46 28.28
CA GLY A 79 38.01 -12.13 28.99
C GLY A 79 37.47 -12.88 30.19
N GLY A 80 37.86 -14.13 30.32
CA GLY A 80 37.34 -15.04 31.31
C GLY A 80 37.31 -14.42 32.68
N HIS A 81 36.15 -14.34 33.29
CA HIS A 81 36.02 -14.09 34.71
C HIS A 81 36.45 -15.34 35.43
N GLN A 82 37.63 -15.31 36.02
CA GLN A 82 38.07 -16.34 36.98
C GLN A 82 37.22 -16.16 38.24
N GLY A 83 36.26 -17.02 38.43
CA GLY A 83 35.49 -17.03 39.66
C GLY A 83 34.08 -17.62 39.48
N GLY A 84 34.00 -18.86 39.05
CA GLY A 84 32.75 -19.60 38.97
C GLY A 84 32.89 -20.84 38.11
N SER A 85 32.62 -21.98 38.64
CA SER A 85 32.66 -23.25 37.93
C SER A 85 31.62 -23.29 36.82
N GLY A 86 32.06 -23.14 35.59
CA GLY A 86 31.22 -23.34 34.42
C GLY A 86 31.52 -22.34 33.34
N ALA A 87 32.46 -22.65 32.46
CA ALA A 87 32.53 -21.96 31.18
C ALA A 87 31.25 -22.33 30.38
N HIS A 88 30.31 -21.41 30.30
CA HIS A 88 29.21 -21.54 29.36
C HIS A 88 29.52 -20.69 28.17
N PHE A 89 29.54 -21.30 27.03
CA PHE A 89 29.59 -20.60 25.76
C PHE A 89 28.17 -20.19 25.43
N HIS A 90 27.92 -18.92 25.30
CA HIS A 90 26.77 -18.47 24.57
C HIS A 90 27.09 -18.69 23.10
N ASP A 91 26.46 -19.68 22.51
CA ASP A 91 26.50 -19.87 21.07
C ASP A 91 25.75 -18.68 20.46
N GLY A 92 26.50 -17.65 20.11
CA GLY A 92 25.99 -16.51 19.36
C GLY A 92 25.83 -16.89 17.90
N GLY A 93 25.24 -18.04 17.64
CA GLY A 93 24.99 -18.53 16.30
C GLY A 93 24.24 -17.50 15.45
N ASP A 94 24.42 -17.59 14.16
CA ASP A 94 23.66 -16.82 13.17
C ASP A 94 22.17 -16.95 13.48
N HIS A 95 21.50 -15.83 13.67
CA HIS A 95 20.07 -15.85 13.85
C HIS A 95 19.39 -14.94 12.83
N THR A 96 18.21 -15.33 12.48
CA THR A 96 17.42 -14.67 11.45
C THR A 96 16.24 -13.98 12.11
N HIS A 97 16.11 -12.68 11.87
CA HIS A 97 14.92 -11.95 12.28
C HIS A 97 13.85 -12.11 11.21
N ARG A 98 12.71 -12.65 11.58
CA ARG A 98 11.53 -12.65 10.70
C ARG A 98 10.77 -11.36 10.87
N VAL A 99 10.38 -10.78 9.75
CA VAL A 99 9.40 -9.70 9.74
C VAL A 99 8.03 -10.33 10.10
N PRO A 100 7.25 -9.70 10.99
CA PRO A 100 5.91 -10.21 11.31
C PRO A 100 5.05 -10.39 10.06
N ASP A 101 4.23 -11.44 10.02
CA ASP A 101 3.37 -11.77 8.87
C ASP A 101 2.33 -10.69 8.54
N VAL A 102 2.10 -9.76 9.47
CA VAL A 102 1.24 -8.58 9.25
C VAL A 102 1.82 -7.59 8.24
N PHE A 103 3.14 -7.61 8.02
CA PHE A 103 3.80 -6.79 7.01
C PHE A 103 3.90 -7.57 5.71
N ARG A 104 2.85 -7.56 4.94
CA ARG A 104 2.76 -8.22 3.64
C ARG A 104 2.32 -7.26 2.56
N GLY A 105 2.60 -7.59 1.32
CA GLY A 105 2.08 -6.85 0.18
C GLY A 105 0.58 -7.04 -0.04
N LEU A 106 0.03 -6.31 -0.99
CA LEU A 106 -1.35 -6.45 -1.42
C LEU A 106 -1.64 -7.87 -1.92
N GLN A 107 -2.79 -8.38 -1.55
CA GLN A 107 -3.32 -9.66 -2.00
C GLN A 107 -4.74 -9.49 -2.52
N GLU A 108 -5.13 -10.37 -3.41
CA GLU A 108 -6.51 -10.44 -3.89
C GLU A 108 -7.48 -10.65 -2.71
N GLY A 109 -8.54 -9.85 -2.69
CA GLY A 109 -9.53 -9.84 -1.61
C GLY A 109 -9.28 -8.77 -0.53
N ASP A 110 -8.12 -8.13 -0.52
CA ASP A 110 -7.83 -7.08 0.45
C ASP A 110 -8.78 -5.90 0.31
N ARG A 111 -9.32 -5.45 1.44
CA ARG A 111 -10.02 -4.19 1.55
C ARG A 111 -9.00 -3.09 1.73
N VAL A 112 -9.07 -2.05 0.93
CA VAL A 112 -8.05 -0.99 0.92
C VAL A 112 -8.67 0.39 1.06
N LEU A 113 -7.89 1.30 1.65
CA LEU A 113 -8.15 2.72 1.61
C LEU A 113 -7.38 3.31 0.44
N LEU A 114 -8.04 4.06 -0.40
CA LEU A 114 -7.44 4.77 -1.51
C LEU A 114 -7.80 6.26 -1.47
N ILE A 115 -6.93 7.07 -2.05
CA ILE A 115 -7.11 8.51 -2.19
C ILE A 115 -6.96 8.87 -3.66
N TRP A 116 -7.89 9.64 -4.18
CA TRP A 116 -7.79 10.16 -5.54
C TRP A 116 -6.94 11.43 -5.59
N CYS A 117 -5.87 11.37 -6.35
CA CYS A 117 -5.03 12.51 -6.67
C CYS A 117 -5.30 12.92 -8.12
N GLY A 118 -6.31 13.75 -8.34
CA GLY A 118 -6.84 14.00 -9.68
C GLY A 118 -7.51 12.75 -10.24
N ASN A 119 -7.00 12.26 -11.37
CA ASN A 119 -7.50 11.04 -12.02
C ASN A 119 -6.74 9.78 -11.61
N GLU A 120 -5.83 9.89 -10.70
CA GLU A 120 -4.94 8.79 -10.30
C GLU A 120 -5.26 8.32 -8.89
N PRO A 121 -5.72 7.08 -8.73
CA PRO A 121 -5.97 6.52 -7.40
C PRO A 121 -4.68 6.03 -6.78
N VAL A 122 -4.51 6.31 -5.49
CA VAL A 122 -3.37 5.91 -4.68
C VAL A 122 -3.86 5.02 -3.54
N VAL A 123 -3.42 3.78 -3.51
CA VAL A 123 -3.70 2.86 -2.39
C VAL A 123 -2.71 3.15 -1.26
N VAL A 124 -3.22 3.51 -0.10
CA VAL A 124 -2.43 3.96 1.04
C VAL A 124 -2.45 3.00 2.24
N ALA A 125 -3.43 2.13 2.34
CA ALA A 125 -3.53 1.18 3.45
C ALA A 125 -4.39 -0.04 3.12
N ILE A 126 -4.09 -1.16 3.76
CA ILE A 126 -5.00 -2.29 3.89
C ILE A 126 -5.83 -2.06 5.14
N VAL A 127 -7.13 -2.22 5.07
CA VAL A 127 -8.04 -2.05 6.20
C VAL A 127 -8.71 -3.37 6.56
N VAL A 128 -8.90 -3.59 7.86
CA VAL A 128 -9.51 -4.79 8.40
C VAL A 128 -10.57 -4.41 9.43
N GLU A 129 -11.48 -5.30 9.70
CA GLU A 129 -12.43 -5.15 10.81
C GLU A 129 -11.70 -5.22 12.15
N SER A 130 -12.14 -4.44 13.10
CA SER A 130 -11.56 -4.37 14.46
C SER A 130 -12.04 -5.53 15.31
#